data_440e1988b9475b3e4e48d2d73ab79bad
#
_entry.id   440e1988b9475b3e4e48d2d73ab79bad
#
_cell.length_a   1.000
_cell.length_b   1.000
_cell.length_c   1.000
_cell.angle_alpha   90.00
_cell.angle_beta   90.00
_cell.angle_gamma   90.00
#
_symmetry.space_group_name_H-M   'P 1'
#
loop_
_entity.id
_entity.type
_entity.pdbx_description
1 polymer ?
#
loop_
_entity_poly.entity_id
_entity_poly.type
_entity_poly.pdbx_seq_one_letter_code
_entity_poly.pdbx_strand_id
1 'polypeptide(L)'
;MWKKKKFQPPYKGISKLDKRVNANLKLIDNFLQKGVPKNQIILTGHSCGGWLTLMLMAKYPDKVGGGISLMQACYGKISKKMNVKKVGVDKALEKFRKKDGDGPADLRIKQINEIKKSNNLPVLVFTHPKDPYDGLISDWVEDIPGVQRIIISEDKKINGKRCYVIKINNGAKKKEPLKKYHGIDGADCFQYYNPTILKYIESRI
;
A
#
# COMPACT_ATOMS: atom_id res chain seq x y z
N MET A 1 -10.90 17.60 20.32
CA MET A 1 -10.91 16.20 20.83
C MET A 1 -11.91 15.39 19.99
N TRP A 2 -11.44 14.62 19.01
CA TRP A 2 -12.30 13.83 18.13
C TRP A 2 -12.76 12.59 18.90
N LYS A 3 -14.02 12.57 19.36
CA LYS A 3 -14.61 11.37 19.95
C LYS A 3 -14.61 10.29 18.85
N LYS A 4 -13.93 9.17 19.09
CA LYS A 4 -14.01 7.96 18.28
C LYS A 4 -15.48 7.53 18.24
N LYS A 5 -16.24 7.98 17.26
CA LYS A 5 -17.54 7.34 16.96
C LYS A 5 -17.21 5.89 16.63
N LYS A 6 -17.56 4.95 17.51
CA LYS A 6 -17.54 3.54 17.17
C LYS A 6 -18.40 3.42 15.91
N PHE A 7 -17.77 3.10 14.80
CA PHE A 7 -18.48 2.72 13.58
C PHE A 7 -19.29 1.48 13.93
N GLN A 8 -20.53 1.67 14.31
CA GLN A 8 -21.46 0.57 14.46
C GLN A 8 -21.85 0.08 13.07
N PRO A 9 -21.80 -1.21 12.84
CA PRO A 9 -22.14 -1.79 11.55
C PRO A 9 -23.66 -2.01 11.43
N PRO A 10 -24.27 -1.48 10.41
CA PRO A 10 -25.37 -2.18 9.82
C PRO A 10 -24.99 -2.65 8.43
N TYR A 11 -23.95 -3.46 8.30
CA TYR A 11 -23.48 -3.84 6.97
C TYR A 11 -23.14 -5.31 6.95
N LYS A 12 -24.16 -6.16 7.19
CA LYS A 12 -24.08 -7.56 6.78
C LYS A 12 -23.77 -7.57 5.28
N GLY A 13 -22.64 -8.14 4.90
CA GLY A 13 -22.30 -8.44 3.50
C GLY A 13 -21.30 -7.53 2.78
N ILE A 14 -20.96 -6.32 3.28
CA ILE A 14 -19.96 -5.46 2.62
C ILE A 14 -18.73 -5.33 3.50
N SER A 15 -17.55 -5.68 2.95
CA SER A 15 -16.30 -5.59 3.70
C SER A 15 -15.99 -4.12 4.06
N LYS A 16 -15.22 -3.92 5.13
CA LYS A 16 -14.76 -2.58 5.54
C LYS A 16 -13.98 -1.90 4.42
N LEU A 17 -13.31 -2.68 3.59
CA LEU A 17 -12.53 -2.18 2.46
C LEU A 17 -13.43 -1.74 1.31
N ASP A 18 -14.47 -2.50 0.97
CA ASP A 18 -15.43 -2.11 -0.07
C ASP A 18 -16.15 -0.79 0.25
N LYS A 19 -16.44 -0.54 1.53
CA LYS A 19 -16.96 0.76 1.95
C LYS A 19 -15.99 1.90 1.67
N ARG A 20 -14.70 1.68 1.89
CA ARG A 20 -13.65 2.66 1.58
C ARG A 20 -13.53 2.85 0.06
N VAL A 21 -13.61 1.76 -0.72
CA VAL A 21 -13.65 1.82 -2.19
C VAL A 21 -14.81 2.72 -2.63
N ASN A 22 -16.02 2.47 -2.15
CA ASN A 22 -17.20 3.25 -2.52
C ASN A 22 -17.12 4.71 -2.09
N ALA A 23 -16.56 5.01 -0.91
CA ALA A 23 -16.39 6.38 -0.44
C ALA A 23 -15.38 7.15 -1.29
N ASN A 24 -14.25 6.53 -1.65
CA ASN A 24 -13.26 7.17 -2.52
C ASN A 24 -13.76 7.31 -3.96
N LEU A 25 -14.54 6.33 -4.45
CA LEU A 25 -15.15 6.43 -5.77
C LEU A 25 -16.08 7.64 -5.86
N LYS A 26 -16.92 7.88 -4.85
CA LYS A 26 -17.75 9.08 -4.79
C LYS A 26 -16.95 10.38 -4.80
N LEU A 27 -15.79 10.38 -4.13
CA LEU A 27 -14.89 11.54 -4.15
C LEU A 27 -14.28 11.76 -5.53
N ILE A 28 -13.82 10.69 -6.19
CA ILE A 28 -13.30 10.75 -7.57
C ILE A 28 -14.38 11.28 -8.51
N ASP A 29 -15.59 10.71 -8.44
CA ASP A 29 -16.73 11.16 -9.27
C ASP A 29 -17.06 12.64 -9.07
N ASN A 30 -16.98 13.14 -7.83
CA ASN A 30 -17.17 14.56 -7.54
C ASN A 30 -16.09 15.45 -8.19
N PHE A 31 -14.81 15.03 -8.23
CA PHE A 31 -13.76 15.75 -8.94
C PHE A 31 -14.01 15.76 -10.45
N LEU A 32 -14.35 14.62 -11.03
CA LEU A 32 -14.66 14.51 -12.45
C LEU A 32 -15.86 15.38 -12.84
N GLN A 33 -16.92 15.40 -12.03
CA GLN A 33 -18.09 16.27 -12.24
C GLN A 33 -17.76 17.77 -12.15
N LYS A 34 -16.73 18.14 -11.37
CA LYS A 34 -16.21 19.50 -11.30
C LYS A 34 -15.24 19.85 -12.45
N GLY A 35 -15.06 18.96 -13.42
CA GLY A 35 -14.24 19.19 -14.59
C GLY A 35 -12.75 18.90 -14.39
N VAL A 36 -12.34 18.26 -13.27
CA VAL A 36 -10.96 17.82 -13.10
C VAL A 36 -10.67 16.67 -14.07
N PRO A 37 -9.68 16.81 -14.98
CA PRO A 37 -9.33 15.74 -15.91
C PRO A 37 -8.88 14.49 -15.16
N LYS A 38 -9.27 13.31 -15.63
CA LYS A 38 -8.94 12.05 -14.95
C LYS A 38 -7.44 11.83 -14.77
N ASN A 39 -6.62 12.25 -15.73
CA ASN A 39 -5.17 12.15 -15.67
C ASN A 39 -4.52 13.03 -14.59
N GLN A 40 -5.23 14.03 -14.08
CA GLN A 40 -4.80 14.85 -12.95
C GLN A 40 -5.22 14.27 -11.59
N ILE A 41 -5.96 13.18 -11.57
CA ILE A 41 -6.36 12.49 -10.32
C ILE A 41 -5.39 11.34 -10.07
N ILE A 42 -4.48 11.53 -9.12
CA ILE A 42 -3.53 10.51 -8.69
C ILE A 42 -3.93 10.00 -7.30
N LEU A 43 -4.20 8.69 -7.21
CA LEU A 43 -4.52 8.06 -5.94
C LEU A 43 -3.24 7.76 -5.17
N THR A 44 -3.22 8.07 -3.88
CA THR A 44 -2.08 7.67 -3.03
C THR A 44 -2.58 7.09 -1.71
N GLY A 45 -1.86 6.10 -1.21
CA GLY A 45 -2.23 5.48 0.05
C GLY A 45 -1.11 4.66 0.68
N HIS A 46 -1.12 4.64 2.01
CA HIS A 46 -0.21 3.83 2.83
C HIS A 46 -0.97 2.68 3.48
N SER A 47 -0.32 1.54 3.66
CA SER A 47 -0.88 0.37 4.36
C SER A 47 -2.18 -0.10 3.69
N CYS A 48 -3.27 -0.14 4.42
CA CYS A 48 -4.59 -0.48 3.88
C CYS A 48 -5.10 0.56 2.86
N GLY A 49 -4.57 1.81 2.90
CA GLY A 49 -4.78 2.81 1.86
C GLY A 49 -4.05 2.46 0.55
N GLY A 50 -2.81 1.94 0.65
CA GLY A 50 -2.08 1.43 -0.52
C GLY A 50 -2.79 0.23 -1.17
N TRP A 51 -3.32 -0.69 -0.36
CA TRP A 51 -4.17 -1.76 -0.86
C TRP A 51 -5.42 -1.25 -1.56
N LEU A 52 -6.07 -0.24 -0.98
CA LEU A 52 -7.23 0.43 -1.56
C LEU A 52 -6.89 1.09 -2.91
N THR A 53 -5.73 1.73 -3.02
CA THR A 53 -5.24 2.31 -4.28
C THR A 53 -5.18 1.26 -5.38
N LEU A 54 -4.57 0.09 -5.12
CA LEU A 54 -4.51 -1.01 -6.08
C LEU A 54 -5.92 -1.48 -6.49
N MET A 55 -6.83 -1.63 -5.53
CA MET A 55 -8.21 -2.05 -5.82
C MET A 55 -8.98 -1.02 -6.66
N LEU A 56 -8.86 0.26 -6.35
CA LEU A 56 -9.54 1.33 -7.10
C LEU A 56 -9.00 1.41 -8.52
N MET A 57 -7.68 1.37 -8.70
CA MET A 57 -7.03 1.37 -10.00
C MET A 57 -7.47 0.18 -10.87
N ALA A 58 -7.56 -1.03 -10.27
CA ALA A 58 -7.97 -2.22 -10.98
C ALA A 58 -9.46 -2.22 -11.37
N LYS A 59 -10.32 -1.70 -10.49
CA LYS A 59 -11.78 -1.66 -10.71
C LYS A 59 -12.24 -0.51 -11.60
N TYR A 60 -11.54 0.62 -11.56
CA TYR A 60 -11.97 1.87 -12.20
C TYR A 60 -10.81 2.54 -12.95
N PRO A 61 -10.15 1.83 -13.89
CA PRO A 61 -8.94 2.33 -14.56
C PRO A 61 -9.18 3.61 -15.36
N ASP A 62 -10.43 3.83 -15.79
CA ASP A 62 -10.78 4.98 -16.63
C ASP A 62 -11.13 6.24 -15.85
N LYS A 63 -11.14 6.17 -14.51
CA LYS A 63 -11.54 7.31 -13.67
C LYS A 63 -10.38 8.12 -13.10
N VAL A 64 -9.17 7.60 -13.16
CA VAL A 64 -7.98 8.22 -12.57
C VAL A 64 -6.75 8.03 -13.46
N GLY A 65 -5.78 8.92 -13.33
CA GLY A 65 -4.55 8.90 -14.14
C GLY A 65 -3.51 7.89 -13.66
N GLY A 66 -3.47 7.62 -12.36
CA GLY A 66 -2.48 6.71 -11.80
C GLY A 66 -2.61 6.53 -10.29
N GLY A 67 -1.75 5.67 -9.74
CA GLY A 67 -1.74 5.40 -8.31
C GLY A 67 -0.34 5.30 -7.73
N ILE A 68 -0.20 5.64 -6.44
CA ILE A 68 1.01 5.43 -5.64
C ILE A 68 0.63 4.63 -4.40
N SER A 69 1.14 3.42 -4.31
CA SER A 69 0.86 2.49 -3.21
C SER A 69 2.08 2.32 -2.33
N LEU A 70 1.94 2.67 -1.05
CA LEU A 70 3.02 2.63 -0.07
C LEU A 70 2.77 1.49 0.92
N MET A 71 3.68 0.50 0.96
CA MET A 71 3.62 -0.61 1.93
C MET A 71 2.21 -1.21 2.04
N GLN A 72 1.63 -1.58 0.89
CA GLN A 72 0.26 -2.10 0.82
C GLN A 72 0.05 -3.30 1.74
N ALA A 73 -0.85 -3.18 2.69
CA ALA A 73 -1.19 -4.26 3.61
C ALA A 73 -2.54 -4.00 4.29
N CYS A 74 -3.45 -4.95 4.27
CA CYS A 74 -4.76 -4.79 4.88
C CYS A 74 -5.18 -5.95 5.79
N TYR A 75 -4.39 -7.02 5.87
CA TYR A 75 -4.74 -8.28 6.53
C TYR A 75 -3.82 -8.63 7.73
N GLY A 76 -3.24 -7.61 8.37
CA GLY A 76 -2.40 -7.78 9.54
C GLY A 76 -0.94 -8.14 9.22
N LYS A 77 -0.19 -8.51 10.25
CA LYS A 77 1.27 -8.74 10.17
C LYS A 77 1.59 -10.15 9.69
N ILE A 78 1.22 -10.51 8.47
CA ILE A 78 1.38 -11.87 7.94
C ILE A 78 2.86 -12.26 7.90
N SER A 79 3.73 -11.43 7.34
CA SER A 79 5.17 -11.72 7.21
C SER A 79 5.83 -12.02 8.56
N LYS A 80 5.50 -11.26 9.60
CA LYS A 80 6.05 -11.45 10.95
C LYS A 80 5.40 -12.60 11.69
N LYS A 81 4.06 -12.60 11.77
CA LYS A 81 3.29 -13.58 12.58
C LYS A 81 3.47 -15.00 12.07
N MET A 82 3.53 -15.18 10.77
CA MET A 82 3.64 -16.48 10.11
C MET A 82 5.09 -16.89 9.86
N ASN A 83 6.06 -16.04 10.22
CA ASN A 83 7.49 -16.30 10.06
C ASN A 83 7.87 -16.68 8.62
N VAL A 84 7.39 -15.87 7.65
CA VAL A 84 7.57 -16.10 6.20
C VAL A 84 9.03 -16.39 5.83
N LYS A 85 9.98 -15.64 6.43
CA LYS A 85 11.40 -15.80 6.17
C LYS A 85 11.90 -17.23 6.50
N LYS A 86 11.34 -17.85 7.55
CA LYS A 86 11.76 -19.21 7.99
C LYS A 86 11.03 -20.33 7.24
N VAL A 87 9.73 -20.14 6.99
CA VAL A 87 8.88 -21.25 6.50
C VAL A 87 8.53 -21.15 5.01
N GLY A 88 8.83 -20.02 4.38
CA GLY A 88 8.42 -19.71 3.01
C GLY A 88 6.99 -19.15 2.91
N VAL A 89 6.65 -18.66 1.72
CA VAL A 89 5.37 -17.94 1.48
C VAL A 89 4.18 -18.87 1.61
N ASP A 90 4.19 -20.03 0.96
CA ASP A 90 3.03 -20.94 0.91
C ASP A 90 2.67 -21.49 2.29
N LYS A 91 3.66 -21.97 3.03
CA LYS A 91 3.44 -22.42 4.42
C LYS A 91 3.00 -21.30 5.35
N ALA A 92 3.47 -20.07 5.11
CA ALA A 92 3.03 -18.92 5.88
C ALA A 92 1.57 -18.57 5.60
N LEU A 93 1.13 -18.63 4.35
CA LEU A 93 -0.26 -18.40 3.96
C LEU A 93 -1.19 -19.49 4.49
N GLU A 94 -0.76 -20.75 4.47
CA GLU A 94 -1.49 -21.86 5.10
C GLU A 94 -1.67 -21.64 6.61
N LYS A 95 -0.60 -21.25 7.32
CA LYS A 95 -0.67 -20.88 8.74
C LYS A 95 -1.57 -19.68 8.99
N PHE A 96 -1.60 -18.73 8.06
CA PHE A 96 -2.48 -17.57 8.15
C PHE A 96 -3.95 -17.99 8.11
N ARG A 97 -4.33 -18.87 7.17
CA ARG A 97 -5.67 -19.46 7.11
C ARG A 97 -6.06 -20.16 8.41
N LYS A 98 -5.20 -21.04 8.91
CA LYS A 98 -5.44 -21.78 10.16
C LYS A 98 -5.61 -20.86 11.38
N LYS A 99 -4.88 -19.73 11.42
CA LYS A 99 -4.88 -18.84 12.57
C LYS A 99 -6.00 -17.79 12.56
N ASP A 100 -6.15 -17.11 11.44
CA ASP A 100 -7.05 -15.96 11.32
C ASP A 100 -8.38 -16.32 10.60
N GLY A 101 -8.57 -17.63 10.30
CA GLY A 101 -9.73 -18.18 9.60
C GLY A 101 -9.66 -17.97 8.08
N ASP A 102 -10.53 -18.68 7.38
CA ASP A 102 -10.55 -18.64 5.90
C ASP A 102 -11.03 -17.28 5.38
N GLY A 103 -11.97 -16.63 6.06
CA GLY A 103 -12.57 -15.39 5.58
C GLY A 103 -11.58 -14.27 5.24
N PRO A 104 -10.64 -13.86 6.11
CA PRO A 104 -9.62 -12.86 5.78
C PRO A 104 -8.64 -13.34 4.70
N ALA A 105 -8.24 -14.62 4.73
CA ALA A 105 -7.34 -15.19 3.74
C ALA A 105 -7.98 -15.26 2.36
N ASP A 106 -9.21 -15.74 2.28
CA ASP A 106 -9.96 -15.87 1.03
C ASP A 106 -10.27 -14.51 0.43
N LEU A 107 -10.63 -13.53 1.26
CA LEU A 107 -10.86 -12.16 0.80
C LEU A 107 -9.58 -11.54 0.23
N ARG A 108 -8.42 -11.76 0.88
CA ARG A 108 -7.12 -11.31 0.37
C ARG A 108 -6.82 -11.93 -0.98
N ILE A 109 -6.95 -13.25 -1.13
CA ILE A 109 -6.71 -13.98 -2.37
C ILE A 109 -7.67 -13.49 -3.47
N LYS A 110 -8.95 -13.37 -3.16
CA LYS A 110 -9.95 -12.86 -4.09
C LYS A 110 -9.57 -11.49 -4.64
N GLN A 111 -9.19 -10.56 -3.75
CA GLN A 111 -8.81 -9.21 -4.15
C GLN A 111 -7.51 -9.20 -4.98
N ILE A 112 -6.50 -10.00 -4.63
CA ILE A 112 -5.29 -10.15 -5.45
C ILE A 112 -5.66 -10.65 -6.85
N ASN A 113 -6.48 -11.67 -6.94
CA ASN A 113 -6.90 -12.23 -8.22
C ASN A 113 -7.71 -11.21 -9.06
N GLU A 114 -8.53 -10.37 -8.41
CA GLU A 114 -9.24 -9.28 -9.08
C GLU A 114 -8.25 -8.23 -9.62
N ILE A 115 -7.26 -7.83 -8.84
CA ILE A 115 -6.25 -6.85 -9.24
C ILE A 115 -5.36 -7.40 -10.37
N LYS A 116 -4.98 -8.67 -10.30
CA LYS A 116 -4.16 -9.34 -11.33
C LYS A 116 -4.86 -9.48 -12.70
N LYS A 117 -6.16 -9.32 -12.77
CA LYS A 117 -6.90 -9.31 -14.05
C LYS A 117 -6.74 -8.00 -14.84
N SER A 118 -6.13 -6.98 -14.25
CA SER A 118 -5.89 -5.72 -14.93
C SER A 118 -4.88 -5.90 -16.07
N ASN A 119 -5.27 -5.53 -17.28
CA ASN A 119 -4.39 -5.54 -18.46
C ASN A 119 -3.34 -4.42 -18.40
N ASN A 120 -3.61 -3.35 -17.64
CA ASN A 120 -2.70 -2.25 -17.39
C ASN A 120 -3.07 -1.59 -16.07
N LEU A 121 -2.18 -1.64 -15.10
CA LEU A 121 -2.35 -1.04 -13.78
C LEU A 121 -1.26 0.02 -13.55
N PRO A 122 -1.45 1.27 -13.96
CA PRO A 122 -0.44 2.31 -13.82
C PRO A 122 -0.32 2.72 -12.34
N VAL A 123 0.45 1.94 -11.58
CA VAL A 123 0.69 2.17 -10.15
C VAL A 123 2.17 2.08 -9.83
N LEU A 124 2.68 3.10 -9.12
CA LEU A 124 3.99 3.07 -8.50
C LEU A 124 3.86 2.44 -7.11
N VAL A 125 4.49 1.29 -6.89
CA VAL A 125 4.37 0.50 -5.65
C VAL A 125 5.69 0.52 -4.89
N PHE A 126 5.65 0.98 -3.65
CA PHE A 126 6.80 0.92 -2.74
C PHE A 126 6.63 -0.23 -1.75
N THR A 127 7.64 -1.08 -1.64
CA THR A 127 7.66 -2.22 -0.70
C THR A 127 8.98 -2.27 0.06
N HIS A 128 8.98 -2.91 1.22
CA HIS A 128 10.19 -3.17 1.99
C HIS A 128 10.22 -4.64 2.44
N PRO A 129 11.29 -5.43 2.16
CA PRO A 129 11.34 -6.87 2.48
C PRO A 129 11.19 -7.18 3.98
N LYS A 130 11.56 -6.24 4.84
CA LYS A 130 11.42 -6.37 6.31
C LYS A 130 10.09 -5.84 6.85
N ASP A 131 9.17 -5.40 5.98
CA ASP A 131 7.82 -5.01 6.41
C ASP A 131 7.12 -6.21 7.07
N PRO A 132 6.71 -6.09 8.36
CA PRO A 132 6.11 -7.20 9.09
C PRO A 132 4.71 -7.58 8.60
N TYR A 133 4.09 -6.76 7.75
CA TYR A 133 2.77 -7.02 7.18
C TYR A 133 2.88 -7.88 5.93
N ASP A 134 3.12 -7.29 4.79
CA ASP A 134 3.14 -7.98 3.49
C ASP A 134 4.51 -7.98 2.79
N GLY A 135 5.58 -7.48 3.43
CA GLY A 135 6.85 -7.22 2.77
C GLY A 135 7.41 -8.38 1.94
N LEU A 136 7.47 -9.59 2.52
CA LEU A 136 7.99 -10.78 1.84
C LEU A 136 6.97 -11.50 0.95
N ILE A 137 5.73 -11.04 0.92
CA ILE A 137 4.65 -11.64 0.13
C ILE A 137 4.00 -10.63 -0.81
N SER A 138 4.74 -9.57 -1.14
CA SER A 138 4.27 -8.49 -2.03
C SER A 138 4.67 -8.70 -3.50
N ASP A 139 5.38 -9.78 -3.82
CA ASP A 139 5.93 -10.05 -5.16
C ASP A 139 4.85 -10.21 -6.22
N TRP A 140 3.64 -10.58 -5.81
CA TRP A 140 2.49 -10.73 -6.70
C TRP A 140 2.14 -9.47 -7.52
N VAL A 141 2.62 -8.29 -7.13
CA VAL A 141 2.37 -7.05 -7.88
C VAL A 141 3.29 -6.90 -9.10
N GLU A 142 4.42 -7.62 -9.15
CA GLU A 142 5.41 -7.51 -10.24
C GLU A 142 4.89 -8.06 -11.56
N ASP A 143 4.02 -9.06 -11.49
CA ASP A 143 3.44 -9.72 -12.68
C ASP A 143 2.32 -8.89 -13.34
N ILE A 144 1.94 -7.75 -12.78
CA ILE A 144 0.82 -6.96 -13.26
C ILE A 144 1.33 -5.91 -14.25
N PRO A 145 0.88 -5.91 -15.51
CA PRO A 145 1.27 -4.92 -16.49
C PRO A 145 1.01 -3.48 -16.01
N GLY A 146 1.96 -2.59 -16.24
CA GLY A 146 1.87 -1.18 -15.83
C GLY A 146 2.30 -0.88 -14.39
N VAL A 147 2.46 -1.90 -13.53
CA VAL A 147 3.00 -1.71 -12.19
C VAL A 147 4.51 -1.45 -12.24
N GLN A 148 4.93 -0.39 -11.56
CA GLN A 148 6.34 -0.10 -11.28
C GLN A 148 6.60 -0.34 -9.80
N ARG A 149 7.35 -1.41 -9.47
CA ARG A 149 7.69 -1.70 -8.06
C ARG A 149 9.05 -1.16 -7.69
N ILE A 150 9.10 -0.45 -6.57
CA ILE A 150 10.34 -0.01 -5.93
C ILE A 150 10.51 -0.76 -4.61
N ILE A 151 11.55 -1.55 -4.52
CA ILE A 151 11.95 -2.24 -3.29
C ILE A 151 12.88 -1.30 -2.53
N ILE A 152 12.41 -0.82 -1.38
CA ILE A 152 13.22 0.03 -0.51
C ILE A 152 14.15 -0.87 0.29
N SER A 153 15.44 -0.54 0.30
CA SER A 153 16.48 -1.25 1.05
C SER A 153 17.23 -0.27 1.93
N GLU A 154 17.50 -0.67 3.18
CA GLU A 154 18.33 0.09 4.14
C GLU A 154 19.77 0.22 3.67
N ASP A 155 20.24 -0.77 2.90
CA ASP A 155 21.62 -0.85 2.43
C ASP A 155 21.81 0.01 1.17
N LYS A 156 20.72 0.35 0.47
CA LYS A 156 20.75 1.19 -0.70
C LYS A 156 20.98 2.65 -0.28
N LYS A 157 22.16 3.16 -0.65
CA LYS A 157 22.40 4.60 -0.56
C LYS A 157 21.67 5.30 -1.71
N ILE A 158 20.83 6.26 -1.38
CA ILE A 158 20.19 7.15 -2.34
C ILE A 158 20.90 8.50 -2.18
N ASN A 159 21.55 8.98 -3.23
CA ASN A 159 22.39 10.19 -3.20
C ASN A 159 23.43 10.15 -2.05
N GLY A 160 24.09 8.99 -1.86
CA GLY A 160 25.12 8.80 -0.82
C GLY A 160 24.61 8.62 0.61
N LYS A 161 23.31 8.74 0.86
CA LYS A 161 22.71 8.69 2.20
C LYS A 161 21.95 7.38 2.41
N ARG A 162 22.11 6.79 3.60
CA ARG A 162 21.33 5.61 4.02
C ARG A 162 20.01 6.04 4.64
N CYS A 163 19.02 5.14 4.56
CA CYS A 163 17.72 5.34 5.19
C CYS A 163 17.80 5.24 6.71
N TYR A 164 17.40 6.29 7.41
CA TYR A 164 17.29 6.31 8.87
C TYR A 164 16.09 7.16 9.30
N VAL A 165 15.68 7.00 10.55
CA VAL A 165 14.62 7.81 11.15
C VAL A 165 15.24 8.83 12.09
N ILE A 166 14.85 10.07 11.98
CA ILE A 166 15.17 11.08 12.98
C ILE A 166 14.17 10.93 14.13
N LYS A 167 14.69 10.62 15.31
CA LYS A 167 13.93 10.75 16.56
C LYS A 167 14.31 12.02 17.27
N ILE A 168 13.31 12.75 17.72
CA ILE A 168 13.48 13.90 18.60
C ILE A 168 13.20 13.41 20.02
N ASN A 169 14.24 13.31 20.83
CA ASN A 169 14.14 13.06 22.27
C ASN A 169 14.64 14.29 23.00
N ASN A 170 13.79 14.91 23.82
CA ASN A 170 14.13 16.09 24.64
C ASN A 170 14.83 17.22 23.86
N GLY A 171 14.32 17.51 22.64
CA GLY A 171 14.88 18.54 21.75
C GLY A 171 16.12 18.13 20.96
N ALA A 172 16.76 17.00 21.28
CA ALA A 172 17.90 16.49 20.53
C ALA A 172 17.46 15.57 19.37
N LYS A 173 17.95 15.86 18.17
CA LYS A 173 17.72 15.01 17.00
C LYS A 173 18.72 13.86 16.99
N LYS A 174 18.25 12.61 17.14
CA LYS A 174 19.08 11.41 17.03
C LYS A 174 18.71 10.60 15.79
N LYS A 175 19.71 10.29 14.97
CA LYS A 175 19.54 9.36 13.85
C LYS A 175 19.50 7.94 14.38
N GLU A 176 18.42 7.22 14.13
CA GLU A 176 18.29 5.80 14.49
C GLU A 176 18.07 4.94 13.24
N PRO A 177 18.56 3.68 13.23
CA PRO A 177 18.20 2.75 12.17
C PRO A 177 16.70 2.62 12.03
N LEU A 178 16.22 2.38 10.81
CA LEU A 178 14.81 2.21 10.53
C LEU A 178 14.27 0.99 11.29
N LYS A 179 13.46 1.22 12.33
CA LYS A 179 12.86 0.15 13.16
C LYS A 179 11.43 -0.21 12.73
N LYS A 180 10.80 0.63 11.92
CA LYS A 180 9.41 0.48 11.49
C LYS A 180 9.32 0.50 9.97
N TYR A 181 9.63 -0.63 9.37
CA TYR A 181 9.63 -0.78 7.91
C TYR A 181 8.27 -0.54 7.24
N HIS A 182 7.19 -0.69 7.98
CA HIS A 182 5.84 -0.42 7.49
C HIS A 182 5.48 1.08 7.43
N GLY A 183 6.13 1.90 8.21
CA GLY A 183 5.91 3.36 8.25
C GLY A 183 7.09 4.12 7.64
N ILE A 184 7.59 3.64 6.53
CA ILE A 184 8.78 4.21 5.87
C ILE A 184 8.52 5.58 5.25
N ASP A 185 7.25 5.88 4.95
CA ASP A 185 6.77 7.19 4.51
C ASP A 185 7.08 8.31 5.51
N GLY A 186 7.20 7.97 6.80
CA GLY A 186 7.69 8.86 7.85
C GLY A 186 9.20 8.88 8.05
N ALA A 187 9.98 8.17 7.22
CA ALA A 187 11.43 8.15 7.32
C ALA A 187 12.06 9.20 6.40
N ASP A 188 13.15 9.82 6.87
CA ASP A 188 13.85 10.85 6.08
C ASP A 188 14.30 10.38 4.70
N CYS A 189 14.56 9.08 4.55
CA CYS A 189 14.96 8.52 3.28
C CYS A 189 13.83 8.51 2.24
N PHE A 190 12.58 8.61 2.66
CA PHE A 190 11.47 8.58 1.71
C PHE A 190 11.51 9.80 0.78
N GLN A 191 11.95 10.96 1.28
CA GLN A 191 12.14 12.16 0.47
C GLN A 191 13.12 11.96 -0.71
N TYR A 192 14.03 10.98 -0.63
CA TYR A 192 14.95 10.70 -1.74
C TYR A 192 14.27 10.05 -2.94
N TYR A 193 13.06 9.52 -2.76
CA TYR A 193 12.23 9.00 -3.84
C TYR A 193 11.35 10.08 -4.48
N ASN A 194 11.35 11.33 -3.96
CA ASN A 194 10.55 12.41 -4.54
C ASN A 194 10.79 12.61 -6.04
N PRO A 195 12.03 12.60 -6.58
CA PRO A 195 12.24 12.71 -8.03
C PRO A 195 11.57 11.57 -8.80
N THR A 196 11.59 10.35 -8.27
CA THR A 196 10.93 9.19 -8.89
C THR A 196 9.41 9.33 -8.85
N ILE A 197 8.88 9.81 -7.74
CA ILE A 197 7.45 10.06 -7.57
C ILE A 197 6.98 11.17 -8.51
N LEU A 198 7.72 12.28 -8.58
CA LEU A 198 7.40 13.40 -9.48
C LEU A 198 7.45 12.96 -10.94
N LYS A 199 8.52 12.29 -11.37
CA LYS A 199 8.61 11.74 -12.72
C LYS A 199 7.46 10.80 -13.06
N TYR A 200 7.04 9.96 -12.09
CA TYR A 200 5.88 9.09 -12.28
C TYR A 200 4.60 9.93 -12.47
N ILE A 201 4.34 10.93 -11.61
CA ILE A 201 3.17 11.79 -11.72
C ILE A 201 3.17 12.52 -13.06
N GLU A 202 4.27 13.17 -13.44
CA GLU A 202 4.44 13.88 -14.72
C GLU A 202 4.17 12.97 -15.93
N SER A 203 4.52 11.69 -15.83
CA SER A 203 4.24 10.73 -16.90
C SER A 203 2.76 10.35 -17.04
N ARG A 204 1.90 10.80 -16.12
CA ARG A 204 0.44 10.52 -16.11
C ARG A 204 -0.41 11.70 -16.50
N ILE A 205 0.12 12.90 -16.35
CA ILE A 205 -0.54 14.16 -16.71
C ILE A 205 -0.33 14.46 -18.20
#